data_20d622ae68025242e9d7819469b9d3d8
#
_entry.id   20d622ae68025242e9d7819469b9d3d8
#
_cell.length_a   1.000
_cell.length_b   1.000
_cell.length_c   1.000
_cell.angle_alpha   90.00
_cell.angle_beta   90.00
_cell.angle_gamma   90.00
#
_symmetry.space_group_name_H-M   'P 1'
#
loop_
_entity.id
_entity.type
_entity.pdbx_description
1 polymer ?
#
loop_
_entity_poly.entity_id
_entity_poly.type
_entity_poly.pdbx_seq_one_letter_code
_entity_poly.pdbx_strand_id
1 'polypeptide(L)'
;MDGSPKTVFNTRVVGDVVVLDIEGEFSRTTSPVPTLHEIVKSHLEMGKRSILFNFEKVGFVDTFGIQELISSYTSTQNLGGRFKLCRLSDKLNYIFHITRLIKVFDVYSTEEAALESFAKPPKPEA
;
A
#
# COMPACT_ATOMS: atom_id res chain seq x y z
N MET A 1 -21.43 21.54 6.17
CA MET A 1 -21.12 20.13 5.94
C MET A 1 -20.04 20.02 4.88
N ASP A 2 -19.00 19.32 5.21
CA ASP A 2 -17.90 19.14 4.30
C ASP A 2 -18.26 18.11 3.25
N GLY A 3 -18.27 18.51 1.97
CA GLY A 3 -18.57 17.62 0.86
C GLY A 3 -17.32 17.02 0.23
N SER A 4 -16.13 17.30 0.79
CA SER A 4 -14.88 16.78 0.23
C SER A 4 -14.74 15.30 0.47
N PRO A 5 -14.24 14.53 -0.51
CA PRO A 5 -13.91 13.13 -0.29
C PRO A 5 -12.85 13.02 0.80
N LYS A 6 -13.03 12.09 1.69
CA LYS A 6 -12.03 11.81 2.73
C LYS A 6 -11.33 10.50 2.41
N THR A 7 -10.06 10.44 2.75
CA THR A 7 -9.32 9.18 2.65
C THR A 7 -9.68 8.33 3.87
N VAL A 8 -10.00 7.07 3.62
CA VAL A 8 -10.32 6.11 4.67
C VAL A 8 -9.36 4.93 4.56
N PHE A 9 -8.82 4.51 5.70
CA PHE A 9 -7.94 3.34 5.79
C PHE A 9 -8.62 2.29 6.64
N ASN A 10 -8.90 1.13 6.06
CA ASN A 10 -9.45 -0.01 6.79
C ASN A 10 -8.42 -1.11 6.87
N THR A 11 -8.19 -1.65 8.06
CA THR A 11 -7.21 -2.70 8.28
C THR A 11 -7.91 -4.05 8.38
N ARG A 12 -7.43 -5.03 7.63
CA ARG A 12 -7.85 -6.44 7.72
C ARG A 12 -6.62 -7.30 7.90
N VAL A 13 -6.79 -8.46 8.50
CA VAL A 13 -5.72 -9.45 8.59
C VAL A 13 -6.19 -10.70 7.87
N VAL A 14 -5.43 -11.12 6.86
CA VAL A 14 -5.71 -12.33 6.10
C VAL A 14 -4.50 -13.25 6.23
N GLY A 15 -4.63 -14.32 7.01
CA GLY A 15 -3.48 -15.14 7.37
C GLY A 15 -2.45 -14.30 8.12
N ASP A 16 -1.25 -14.27 7.61
CA ASP A 16 -0.17 -13.46 8.20
C ASP A 16 -0.02 -12.08 7.55
N VAL A 17 -0.92 -11.74 6.64
CA VAL A 17 -0.83 -10.49 5.87
C VAL A 17 -1.75 -9.43 6.46
N VAL A 18 -1.19 -8.25 6.73
CA VAL A 18 -1.99 -7.08 7.10
C VAL A 18 -2.39 -6.40 5.80
N VAL A 19 -3.70 -6.33 5.55
CA VAL A 19 -4.24 -5.70 4.35
C VAL A 19 -4.81 -4.34 4.73
N LEU A 20 -4.36 -3.32 4.05
CA LEU A 20 -4.85 -1.96 4.24
C LEU A 20 -5.67 -1.57 3.01
N ASP A 21 -6.98 -1.49 3.19
CA ASP A 21 -7.89 -1.03 2.14
C ASP A 21 -7.94 0.49 2.20
N ILE A 22 -7.52 1.13 1.13
CA ILE A 22 -7.51 2.59 1.02
C ILE A 22 -8.70 3.00 0.16
N GLU A 23 -9.49 3.96 0.64
CA GLU A 23 -10.65 4.45 -0.12
C GLU A 23 -10.58 5.96 -0.27
N GLY A 24 -10.96 6.44 -1.44
CA GLY A 24 -11.05 7.86 -1.74
C GLY A 24 -9.79 8.39 -2.42
N GLU A 25 -9.46 9.64 -2.13
CA GLU A 25 -8.25 10.26 -2.67
C GLU A 25 -7.14 10.13 -1.65
N PHE A 26 -5.99 9.66 -2.11
CA PHE A 26 -4.84 9.50 -1.22
C PHE A 26 -3.98 10.76 -1.34
N SER A 27 -4.32 11.77 -0.54
CA SER A 27 -3.67 13.07 -0.59
C SER A 27 -3.50 13.66 0.80
N ARG A 28 -2.66 14.70 0.89
CA ARG A 28 -2.39 15.37 2.16
C ARG A 28 -3.65 15.99 2.77
N THR A 29 -4.48 16.63 1.93
CA THR A 29 -5.63 17.38 2.42
C THR A 29 -6.76 16.49 2.92
N THR A 30 -6.77 15.24 2.52
CA THR A 30 -7.84 14.30 2.88
C THR A 30 -7.36 13.19 3.83
N SER A 31 -6.06 13.09 4.07
CA SER A 31 -5.49 12.00 4.86
C SER A 31 -5.86 12.13 6.34
N PRO A 32 -6.34 11.04 6.95
CA PRO A 32 -6.62 11.04 8.38
C PRO A 32 -5.32 10.94 9.20
N VAL A 33 -5.47 11.12 10.50
CA VAL A 33 -4.39 10.91 11.46
C VAL A 33 -4.83 9.75 12.36
N PRO A 34 -4.02 8.72 12.55
CA PRO A 34 -2.65 8.55 12.05
C PRO A 34 -2.58 8.38 10.53
N THR A 35 -1.44 8.74 9.96
CA THR A 35 -1.21 8.57 8.52
C THR A 35 -1.03 7.09 8.19
N LEU A 36 -1.08 6.77 6.89
CA LEU A 36 -0.91 5.39 6.45
C LEU A 36 0.46 4.83 6.86
N HIS A 37 1.52 5.62 6.71
CA HIS A 37 2.86 5.21 7.14
C HIS A 37 2.90 4.93 8.65
N GLU A 38 2.25 5.77 9.45
CA GLU A 38 2.19 5.55 10.90
C GLU A 38 1.46 4.25 11.25
N ILE A 39 0.38 3.94 10.52
CA ILE A 39 -0.36 2.69 10.71
C ILE A 39 0.54 1.50 10.38
N VAL A 40 1.26 1.57 9.27
CA VAL A 40 2.18 0.50 8.88
C VAL A 40 3.26 0.31 9.95
N LYS A 41 3.86 1.39 10.42
CA LYS A 41 4.88 1.31 11.48
C LYS A 41 4.34 0.64 12.74
N SER A 42 3.12 0.95 13.11
CA SER A 42 2.48 0.34 14.27
C SER A 42 2.38 -1.18 14.12
N HIS A 43 1.98 -1.66 12.95
CA HIS A 43 1.92 -3.11 12.69
C HIS A 43 3.29 -3.75 12.68
N LEU A 44 4.28 -3.07 12.10
CA LEU A 44 5.66 -3.57 12.12
C LEU A 44 6.20 -3.70 13.54
N GLU A 45 5.88 -2.74 14.40
CA GLU A 45 6.29 -2.77 15.81
C GLU A 45 5.65 -3.93 16.57
N MET A 46 4.48 -4.40 16.12
CA MET A 46 3.81 -5.58 16.68
C MET A 46 4.32 -6.89 16.10
N GLY A 47 5.35 -6.84 15.27
CA GLY A 47 5.95 -8.04 14.69
C GLY A 47 5.39 -8.48 13.36
N LYS A 48 4.47 -7.71 12.76
CA LYS A 48 3.96 -8.03 11.43
C LYS A 48 5.01 -7.71 10.38
N ARG A 49 5.08 -8.54 9.32
CA ARG A 49 6.12 -8.38 8.30
C ARG A 49 5.59 -8.42 6.88
N SER A 50 4.31 -8.75 6.70
CA SER A 50 3.68 -8.83 5.37
C SER A 50 2.58 -7.77 5.29
N ILE A 51 2.77 -6.79 4.42
CA ILE A 51 1.89 -5.63 4.29
C ILE A 51 1.39 -5.55 2.85
N LEU A 52 0.07 -5.47 2.68
CA LEU A 52 -0.56 -5.33 1.37
C LEU A 52 -1.48 -4.12 1.36
N PHE A 53 -1.30 -3.24 0.39
CA PHE A 53 -2.20 -2.11 0.17
C PHE A 53 -3.14 -2.44 -0.99
N ASN A 54 -4.43 -2.32 -0.75
CA ASN A 54 -5.45 -2.52 -1.77
C ASN A 54 -5.96 -1.17 -2.25
N PHE A 55 -5.77 -0.90 -3.54
CA PHE A 55 -6.09 0.39 -4.17
C PHE A 55 -7.37 0.36 -4.98
N GLU A 56 -8.19 -0.66 -4.84
CA GLU A 56 -9.41 -0.81 -5.65
C GLU A 56 -10.30 0.44 -5.63
N LYS A 57 -10.38 1.09 -4.48
CA LYS A 57 -11.26 2.24 -4.28
C LYS A 57 -10.51 3.58 -4.22
N VAL A 58 -9.30 3.63 -4.77
CA VAL A 58 -8.51 4.86 -4.82
C VAL A 58 -8.56 5.44 -6.21
N GLY A 59 -9.08 6.66 -6.31
CA GLY A 59 -9.18 7.35 -7.61
C GLY A 59 -8.06 8.33 -7.88
N PHE A 60 -7.31 8.71 -6.86
CA PHE A 60 -6.27 9.74 -7.01
C PHE A 60 -5.19 9.59 -5.94
N VAL A 61 -3.95 9.81 -6.34
CA VAL A 61 -2.80 9.83 -5.41
C VAL A 61 -1.93 11.03 -5.78
N ASP A 62 -1.66 11.89 -4.81
CA ASP A 62 -0.75 13.02 -5.03
C ASP A 62 0.65 12.70 -4.51
N THR A 63 1.53 13.71 -4.53
CA THR A 63 2.91 13.55 -4.07
C THR A 63 2.98 13.09 -2.62
N PHE A 64 2.08 13.58 -1.77
CA PHE A 64 2.02 13.14 -0.38
C PHE A 64 1.71 11.64 -0.30
N GLY A 65 0.72 11.17 -1.06
CA GLY A 65 0.38 9.76 -1.10
C GLY A 65 1.54 8.89 -1.57
N ILE A 66 2.25 9.35 -2.62
CA ILE A 66 3.43 8.63 -3.12
C ILE A 66 4.51 8.55 -2.03
N GLN A 67 4.74 9.64 -1.31
CA GLN A 67 5.73 9.62 -0.22
C GLN A 67 5.34 8.67 0.90
N GLU A 68 4.04 8.59 1.22
CA GLU A 68 3.53 7.65 2.21
C GLU A 68 3.76 6.20 1.78
N LEU A 69 3.59 5.92 0.48
CA LEU A 69 3.88 4.59 -0.06
C LEU A 69 5.37 4.27 0.05
N ILE A 70 6.22 5.19 -0.35
CA ILE A 70 7.68 4.98 -0.31
C ILE A 70 8.14 4.80 1.13
N SER A 71 7.65 5.61 2.06
CA SER A 71 8.03 5.51 3.47
C SER A 71 7.58 4.18 4.07
N SER A 72 6.37 3.74 3.72
CA SER A 72 5.83 2.46 4.18
C SER A 72 6.64 1.28 3.64
N TYR A 73 6.99 1.34 2.35
CA TYR A 73 7.84 0.35 1.71
C TYR A 73 9.21 0.28 2.41
N THR A 74 9.85 1.44 2.59
CA THR A 74 11.17 1.51 3.18
C THR A 74 11.17 0.97 4.61
N SER A 75 10.20 1.36 5.42
CA SER A 75 10.10 0.86 6.80
C SER A 75 9.93 -0.65 6.85
N THR A 76 9.10 -1.19 5.95
CA THR A 76 8.87 -2.63 5.88
C THR A 76 10.13 -3.37 5.45
N GLN A 77 10.81 -2.88 4.41
CA GLN A 77 12.04 -3.48 3.90
C GLN A 77 13.15 -3.48 4.95
N ASN A 78 13.28 -2.38 5.71
CA ASN A 78 14.31 -2.26 6.73
C ASN A 78 14.20 -3.32 7.82
N LEU A 79 13.00 -3.85 8.03
CA LEU A 79 12.76 -4.89 9.03
C LEU A 79 12.67 -6.28 8.40
N GLY A 80 13.06 -6.42 7.14
CA GLY A 80 13.04 -7.70 6.45
C GLY A 80 11.65 -8.17 6.05
N GLY A 81 10.68 -7.28 6.04
CA GLY A 81 9.32 -7.60 5.64
C GLY A 81 9.10 -7.47 4.15
N ARG A 82 7.87 -7.77 3.73
CA ARG A 82 7.45 -7.66 2.33
C ARG A 82 6.28 -6.71 2.22
N PHE A 83 6.36 -5.81 1.25
CA PHE A 83 5.37 -4.78 1.01
C PHE A 83 4.89 -4.88 -0.43
N LYS A 84 3.58 -5.02 -0.62
CA LYS A 84 3.00 -5.22 -1.95
C LYS A 84 1.78 -4.35 -2.14
N LEU A 85 1.42 -4.11 -3.40
CA LEU A 85 0.24 -3.35 -3.78
C LEU A 85 -0.63 -4.21 -4.68
N CYS A 86 -1.95 -3.99 -4.65
CA CYS A 86 -2.85 -4.66 -5.58
C CYS A 86 -3.97 -3.73 -6.01
N ARG A 87 -4.57 -4.07 -7.14
CA ARG A 87 -5.76 -3.41 -7.69
C ARG A 87 -5.58 -1.94 -7.99
N LEU A 88 -4.45 -1.56 -8.56
CA LEU A 88 -4.26 -0.21 -9.07
C LEU A 88 -5.26 0.01 -10.22
N SER A 89 -5.89 1.20 -10.27
CA SER A 89 -6.69 1.57 -11.43
C SER A 89 -5.79 1.66 -12.66
N ASP A 90 -6.39 1.62 -13.85
CA ASP A 90 -5.62 1.77 -15.09
C ASP A 90 -4.83 3.07 -15.10
N LYS A 91 -5.44 4.15 -14.60
CA LYS A 91 -4.78 5.45 -14.51
C LYS A 91 -3.57 5.41 -13.58
N LEU A 92 -3.72 4.84 -12.38
CA LEU A 92 -2.61 4.74 -11.44
C LEU A 92 -1.52 3.82 -11.96
N ASN A 93 -1.92 2.73 -12.59
CA ASN A 93 -0.97 1.79 -13.18
C ASN A 93 -0.14 2.49 -14.26
N TYR A 94 -0.79 3.30 -15.10
CA TYR A 94 -0.09 4.09 -16.11
C TYR A 94 0.90 5.06 -15.47
N ILE A 95 0.48 5.79 -14.44
CA ILE A 95 1.34 6.74 -13.72
C ILE A 95 2.54 6.01 -13.11
N PHE A 96 2.32 4.84 -12.54
CA PHE A 96 3.40 4.04 -11.93
C PHE A 96 4.40 3.58 -13.00
N HIS A 97 3.94 3.31 -14.21
CA HIS A 97 4.84 2.92 -15.31
C HIS A 97 5.67 4.10 -15.79
N ILE A 98 5.05 5.26 -16.07
CA ILE A 98 5.79 6.40 -16.60
C ILE A 98 6.75 7.01 -15.58
N THR A 99 6.46 6.87 -14.29
CA THR A 99 7.35 7.35 -13.22
C THR A 99 8.34 6.28 -12.77
N ARG A 100 8.26 5.08 -13.32
CA ARG A 100 9.08 3.91 -12.98
C ARG A 100 8.86 3.40 -11.56
N LEU A 101 7.83 3.84 -10.88
CA LEU A 101 7.50 3.32 -9.55
C LEU A 101 7.11 1.84 -9.60
N ILE A 102 6.64 1.38 -10.76
CA ILE A 102 6.32 -0.04 -10.94
C ILE A 102 7.54 -0.96 -10.74
N LYS A 103 8.74 -0.42 -10.86
CA LYS A 103 9.97 -1.18 -10.63
C LYS A 103 10.37 -1.23 -9.16
N VAL A 104 9.85 -0.30 -8.37
CA VAL A 104 10.11 -0.23 -6.94
C VAL A 104 9.14 -1.13 -6.18
N PHE A 105 7.87 -1.05 -6.54
CA PHE A 105 6.80 -1.76 -5.82
C PHE A 105 6.45 -3.06 -6.52
N ASP A 106 6.12 -4.07 -5.72
CA ASP A 106 5.62 -5.35 -6.19
C ASP A 106 4.09 -5.22 -6.33
N VAL A 107 3.61 -5.14 -7.56
CA VAL A 107 2.21 -4.81 -7.86
C VAL A 107 1.50 -6.00 -8.48
N TYR A 108 0.28 -6.29 -7.99
CA TYR A 108 -0.55 -7.38 -8.47
C TYR A 108 -1.90 -6.83 -8.94
N SER A 109 -2.48 -7.47 -9.94
CA SER A 109 -3.76 -7.02 -10.48
C SER A 109 -4.95 -7.41 -9.61
N THR A 110 -4.82 -8.44 -8.77
CA THR A 110 -5.88 -8.88 -7.85
C THR A 110 -5.33 -9.07 -6.45
N GLU A 111 -6.23 -9.00 -5.47
CA GLU A 111 -5.86 -9.28 -4.09
C GLU A 111 -5.46 -10.76 -3.92
N GLU A 112 -6.16 -11.66 -4.58
CA GLU A 112 -5.88 -13.09 -4.53
C GLU A 112 -4.47 -13.40 -4.98
N ALA A 113 -4.04 -12.82 -6.11
CA ALA A 113 -2.69 -13.02 -6.61
C ALA A 113 -1.65 -12.45 -5.65
N ALA A 114 -1.92 -11.29 -5.07
CA ALA A 114 -1.03 -10.69 -4.09
C ALA A 114 -0.89 -11.58 -2.84
N LEU A 115 -2.01 -12.06 -2.32
CA LEU A 115 -2.01 -12.92 -1.13
C LEU A 115 -1.27 -14.23 -1.41
N GLU A 116 -1.48 -14.83 -2.57
CA GLU A 116 -0.76 -16.04 -2.96
C GLU A 116 0.75 -15.79 -3.00
N SER A 117 1.17 -14.62 -3.47
CA SER A 117 2.59 -14.30 -3.55
C SER A 117 3.24 -14.20 -2.18
N PHE A 118 2.51 -13.80 -1.15
CA PHE A 118 3.02 -13.77 0.21
C PHE A 118 3.22 -15.18 0.78
N ALA A 119 2.45 -16.15 0.32
CA ALA A 119 2.57 -17.54 0.77
C ALA A 119 3.80 -18.23 0.20
N LYS A 120 4.41 -17.64 -0.83
CA LYS A 120 5.63 -18.17 -1.46
C LYS A 120 6.86 -17.52 -0.83
N PRO A 121 8.01 -18.23 -0.81
CA PRO A 121 9.24 -17.60 -0.31
C PRO A 121 9.62 -16.40 -1.17
N PRO A 122 10.34 -15.42 -0.61
CA PRO A 122 10.81 -14.28 -1.38
C PRO A 122 11.66 -14.75 -2.56
N LYS A 123 11.58 -14.02 -3.68
CA LYS A 123 12.41 -14.32 -4.83
C LYS A 123 13.88 -14.10 -4.46
N PRO A 124 14.77 -15.01 -4.86
CA PRO A 124 16.19 -14.77 -4.63
C PRO A 124 16.64 -13.53 -5.40
N GLU A 125 17.53 -12.77 -4.80
CA GLU A 125 18.11 -11.63 -5.48
C GLU A 125 19.02 -12.11 -6.59
N ALA A 126 18.87 -11.46 -7.73
CA ALA A 126 19.69 -11.80 -8.89
C ALA A 126 21.09 -11.20 -8.75
#